data_8eea8d2662543370c62fd8b2c30fbb2e
#
_entry.id   8eea8d2662543370c62fd8b2c30fbb2e
#
_cell.length_a   1.000
_cell.length_b   1.000
_cell.length_c   1.000
_cell.angle_alpha   90.00
_cell.angle_beta   90.00
_cell.angle_gamma   90.00
#
_symmetry.space_group_name_H-M   'P 1'
#
loop_
_entity.id
_entity.type
_entity.pdbx_description
1 polymer ?
#
loop_
_entity_poly.entity_id
_entity_poly.type
_entity_poly.pdbx_seq_one_letter_code
_entity_poly.pdbx_strand_id
1 'polypeptide(L)'
;MTDAASIATRYVTLWNETDPQRRKALLTDLWSESGTYLDPLMQGQGHKQIDGLIAGVHARFPGFRFALLGQPDGYGHQVRFSWQLGPEGRDGPIKGTDFATLEDGRLKSVVGFLDQVPAGA
;
A
#
# COMPACT_ATOMS: atom_id res chain seq x y z
N MET A 1 15.05 -12.72 8.35
CA MET A 1 14.88 -12.85 6.89
C MET A 1 13.62 -12.14 6.45
N THR A 2 13.70 -11.37 5.38
CA THR A 2 12.54 -10.61 4.89
C THR A 2 11.64 -11.52 4.06
N ASP A 3 10.37 -11.63 4.46
CA ASP A 3 9.36 -12.32 3.65
C ASP A 3 8.60 -11.28 2.82
N ALA A 4 9.14 -11.00 1.63
CA ALA A 4 8.56 -9.98 0.76
C ALA A 4 7.12 -10.30 0.34
N ALA A 5 6.83 -11.56 0.06
CA ALA A 5 5.49 -11.97 -0.36
C ALA A 5 4.45 -11.75 0.76
N SER A 6 4.80 -12.09 1.99
CA SER A 6 3.92 -11.89 3.14
C SER A 6 3.67 -10.40 3.39
N ILE A 7 4.72 -9.59 3.38
CA ILE A 7 4.61 -8.15 3.57
C ILE A 7 3.73 -7.51 2.49
N ALA A 8 3.97 -7.84 1.22
CA ALA A 8 3.20 -7.28 0.11
C ALA A 8 1.72 -7.70 0.18
N THR A 9 1.44 -8.96 0.51
CA THR A 9 0.07 -9.46 0.66
C THR A 9 -0.66 -8.72 1.77
N ARG A 10 -0.02 -8.57 2.93
CA ARG A 10 -0.62 -7.85 4.07
C ARG A 10 -0.83 -6.38 3.75
N TYR A 11 0.09 -5.78 2.99
CA TYR A 11 -0.03 -4.39 2.55
C TYR A 11 -1.25 -4.20 1.67
N VAL A 12 -1.44 -5.04 0.65
CA VAL A 12 -2.60 -4.96 -0.24
C VAL A 12 -3.90 -5.24 0.52
N THR A 13 -3.89 -6.21 1.44
CA THR A 13 -5.04 -6.50 2.29
C THR A 13 -5.46 -5.26 3.09
N LEU A 14 -4.49 -4.55 3.67
CA LEU A 14 -4.74 -3.31 4.41
C LEU A 14 -5.38 -2.24 3.51
N TRP A 15 -4.80 -2.01 2.33
CA TRP A 15 -5.30 -0.97 1.43
C TRP A 15 -6.67 -1.31 0.83
N ASN A 16 -7.06 -2.59 0.84
CA ASN A 16 -8.39 -3.01 0.39
C ASN A 16 -9.43 -3.02 1.51
N GLU A 17 -9.04 -2.83 2.77
CA GLU A 17 -9.97 -2.91 3.88
C GLU A 17 -10.79 -1.64 4.00
N THR A 18 -12.11 -1.76 3.85
CA THR A 18 -13.04 -0.62 3.91
C THR A 18 -13.62 -0.38 5.30
N ASP A 19 -13.57 -1.39 6.19
CA ASP A 19 -14.04 -1.23 7.56
C ASP A 19 -13.00 -0.49 8.40
N PRO A 20 -13.33 0.67 9.00
CA PRO A 20 -12.34 1.47 9.72
C PRO A 20 -11.71 0.75 10.91
N GLN A 21 -12.45 -0.08 11.63
CA GLN A 21 -11.93 -0.78 12.80
C GLN A 21 -10.97 -1.90 12.41
N ARG A 22 -11.32 -2.68 11.39
CA ARG A 22 -10.43 -3.74 10.86
C ARG A 22 -9.18 -3.13 10.28
N ARG A 23 -9.33 -2.00 9.56
CA ARG A 23 -8.19 -1.30 8.97
C ARG A 23 -7.23 -0.82 10.05
N LYS A 24 -7.74 -0.29 11.15
CA LYS A 24 -6.92 0.14 12.28
C LYS A 24 -6.10 -1.03 12.85
N ALA A 25 -6.71 -2.20 13.00
CA ALA A 25 -6.01 -3.38 13.49
C ALA A 25 -4.91 -3.83 12.54
N LEU A 26 -5.19 -3.82 11.23
CA LEU A 26 -4.20 -4.19 10.20
C LEU A 26 -3.05 -3.19 10.16
N LEU A 27 -3.33 -1.90 10.31
CA LEU A 27 -2.30 -0.86 10.40
C LEU A 27 -1.39 -1.09 11.61
N THR A 28 -1.98 -1.36 12.75
CA THR A 28 -1.22 -1.58 13.99
C THR A 28 -0.27 -2.77 13.86
N ASP A 29 -0.71 -3.83 13.18
CA ASP A 29 0.11 -5.03 12.99
C ASP A 29 1.24 -4.82 11.99
N LEU A 30 1.00 -4.06 10.92
CA LEU A 30 1.92 -3.98 9.80
C LEU A 30 2.85 -2.76 9.87
N TRP A 31 2.35 -1.61 10.32
CA TRP A 31 3.11 -0.35 10.31
C TRP A 31 3.65 0.00 11.67
N SER A 32 4.87 0.54 11.72
CA SER A 32 5.37 1.15 12.95
C SER A 32 4.56 2.42 13.25
N GLU A 33 4.50 2.80 14.53
CA GLU A 33 3.72 3.95 14.96
C GLU A 33 4.18 5.26 14.31
N SER A 34 5.46 5.37 13.99
CA SER A 34 6.05 6.55 13.36
C SER A 34 6.31 6.33 11.86
N GLY A 35 5.70 5.31 11.26
CA GLY A 35 5.90 4.99 9.86
C GLY A 35 5.50 6.13 8.92
N THR A 36 6.17 6.20 7.77
CA THR A 36 5.92 7.24 6.79
C THR A 36 5.52 6.67 5.44
N TYR A 37 4.66 7.38 4.75
CA TYR A 37 4.22 7.06 3.40
C TYR A 37 4.41 8.27 2.50
N LEU A 38 4.95 8.05 1.30
CA LEU A 38 5.14 9.10 0.31
C LEU A 38 4.95 8.55 -1.10
N ASP A 39 4.11 9.20 -1.90
CA ASP A 39 4.03 8.97 -3.33
C ASP A 39 3.87 10.31 -4.06
N PRO A 40 3.75 10.34 -5.41
CA PRO A 40 3.66 11.62 -6.13
C PRO A 40 2.44 12.48 -5.80
N LEU A 41 1.40 11.91 -5.19
CA LEU A 41 0.14 12.61 -4.96
C LEU A 41 -0.13 12.91 -3.49
N MET A 42 0.47 12.15 -2.56
CA MET A 42 0.11 12.24 -1.16
C MET A 42 1.23 11.78 -0.24
N GLN A 43 1.15 12.18 1.02
CA GLN A 43 2.10 11.78 2.05
C GLN A 43 1.40 11.74 3.40
N GLY A 44 1.95 10.93 4.29
CA GLY A 44 1.44 10.82 5.65
C GLY A 44 2.46 10.23 6.60
N GLN A 45 2.32 10.54 7.88
CA GLN A 45 3.15 9.99 8.94
C GLN A 45 2.26 9.54 10.08
N GLY A 46 2.50 8.32 10.57
CA GLY A 46 1.75 7.73 11.64
C GLY A 46 0.44 7.08 11.19
N HIS A 47 -0.11 6.23 12.06
CA HIS A 47 -1.29 5.42 11.71
C HIS A 47 -2.49 6.26 11.30
N LYS A 48 -2.75 7.35 12.01
CA LYS A 48 -3.93 8.18 11.73
C LYS A 48 -3.87 8.80 10.34
N GLN A 49 -2.71 9.36 9.97
CA GLN A 49 -2.56 9.97 8.64
C GLN A 49 -2.59 8.91 7.54
N ILE A 50 -1.92 7.78 7.74
CA ILE A 50 -1.91 6.70 6.75
C ILE A 50 -3.33 6.14 6.57
N ASP A 51 -4.09 5.95 7.65
CA ASP A 51 -5.48 5.54 7.56
C ASP A 51 -6.30 6.53 6.74
N GLY A 52 -6.08 7.82 6.94
CA GLY A 52 -6.74 8.87 6.16
C GLY A 52 -6.44 8.80 4.67
N LEU A 53 -5.19 8.46 4.31
CA LEU A 53 -4.82 8.27 2.90
C LEU A 53 -5.58 7.10 2.28
N ILE A 54 -5.68 5.99 3.00
CA ILE A 54 -6.40 4.80 2.52
C ILE A 54 -7.88 5.12 2.34
N ALA A 55 -8.50 5.75 3.33
CA ALA A 55 -9.90 6.14 3.25
C ALA A 55 -10.15 7.10 2.08
N GLY A 56 -9.21 8.01 1.83
CA GLY A 56 -9.29 8.94 0.71
C GLY A 56 -9.28 8.24 -0.65
N VAL A 57 -8.47 7.20 -0.79
CA VAL A 57 -8.44 6.41 -2.03
C VAL A 57 -9.78 5.68 -2.22
N HIS A 58 -10.34 5.10 -1.16
CA HIS A 58 -11.65 4.44 -1.25
C HIS A 58 -12.76 5.41 -1.66
N ALA A 59 -12.72 6.62 -1.13
CA ALA A 59 -13.72 7.64 -1.47
C ALA A 59 -13.59 8.12 -2.91
N ARG A 60 -12.36 8.23 -3.41
CA ARG A 60 -12.09 8.70 -4.77
C ARG A 60 -12.37 7.64 -5.83
N PHE A 61 -12.15 6.38 -5.51
CA PHE A 61 -12.30 5.26 -6.45
C PHE A 61 -13.23 4.19 -5.86
N PRO A 62 -14.55 4.50 -5.72
CA PRO A 62 -15.48 3.53 -5.13
C PRO A 62 -15.51 2.24 -5.94
N GLY A 63 -15.43 1.11 -5.24
CA GLY A 63 -15.46 -0.21 -5.85
C GLY A 63 -14.15 -0.68 -6.47
N PHE A 64 -13.12 0.16 -6.49
CA PHE A 64 -11.79 -0.26 -6.95
C PHE A 64 -11.09 -1.09 -5.89
N ARG A 65 -10.24 -2.01 -6.35
CA ARG A 65 -9.44 -2.84 -5.46
C ARG A 65 -8.01 -2.90 -5.94
N PHE A 66 -7.10 -3.01 -4.98
CA PHE A 66 -5.69 -3.23 -5.24
C PHE A 66 -5.42 -4.71 -5.47
N ALA A 67 -4.53 -5.03 -6.40
CA ALA A 67 -4.04 -6.39 -6.62
C ALA A 67 -2.54 -6.33 -6.91
N LEU A 68 -1.79 -7.32 -6.43
CA LEU A 68 -0.37 -7.40 -6.72
C LEU A 68 -0.13 -7.75 -8.18
N LEU A 69 0.92 -7.17 -8.76
CA LEU A 69 1.42 -7.46 -10.10
C LEU A 69 2.81 -8.06 -9.98
N GLY A 70 3.00 -9.25 -10.57
CA GLY A 70 4.28 -9.92 -10.52
C GLY A 70 4.64 -10.41 -9.13
N GLN A 71 5.92 -10.66 -8.90
CA GLN A 71 6.42 -11.21 -7.65
C GLN A 71 7.06 -10.11 -6.80
N PRO A 72 6.67 -9.99 -5.53
CA PRO A 72 7.40 -9.12 -4.61
C PRO A 72 8.84 -9.60 -4.45
N ASP A 73 9.74 -8.66 -4.21
CA ASP A 73 11.16 -8.93 -4.06
C ASP A 73 11.67 -8.21 -2.83
N GLY A 74 12.66 -8.77 -2.16
CA GLY A 74 13.20 -8.15 -0.97
C GLY A 74 14.54 -8.73 -0.55
N TYR A 75 15.29 -7.91 0.17
CA TYR A 75 16.54 -8.32 0.82
C TYR A 75 16.78 -7.40 2.01
N GLY A 76 17.51 -7.90 3.01
CA GLY A 76 17.74 -7.12 4.23
C GLY A 76 16.44 -6.63 4.85
N HIS A 77 16.30 -5.31 4.97
CA HIS A 77 15.10 -4.66 5.47
C HIS A 77 14.31 -3.98 4.37
N GLN A 78 14.52 -4.35 3.11
CA GLN A 78 13.92 -3.71 1.95
C GLN A 78 12.95 -4.66 1.25
N VAL A 79 11.80 -4.13 0.81
CA VAL A 79 10.80 -4.89 0.04
C VAL A 79 10.34 -4.01 -1.11
N ARG A 80 10.22 -4.61 -2.30
CA ARG A 80 9.71 -3.95 -3.49
C ARG A 80 8.57 -4.77 -4.05
N PHE A 81 7.47 -4.12 -4.41
CA PHE A 81 6.34 -4.80 -5.04
C PHE A 81 5.56 -3.84 -5.93
N SER A 82 4.94 -4.41 -6.97
CA SER A 82 4.09 -3.66 -7.89
C SER A 82 2.63 -4.04 -7.69
N TRP A 83 1.75 -3.11 -7.99
CA TRP A 83 0.31 -3.29 -7.80
C TRP A 83 -0.47 -2.58 -8.89
N GLN A 84 -1.73 -2.99 -9.04
CA GLN A 84 -2.71 -2.27 -9.85
C GLN A 84 -3.91 -1.91 -8.98
N LEU A 85 -4.59 -0.85 -9.36
CA LEU A 85 -5.83 -0.41 -8.73
C LEU A 85 -6.89 -0.25 -9.82
N GLY A 86 -8.00 -0.94 -9.68
CA GLY A 86 -9.08 -0.89 -10.65
C GLY A 86 -10.28 -1.71 -10.21
N PRO A 87 -11.31 -1.81 -11.07
CA PRO A 87 -12.45 -2.66 -10.78
C PRO A 87 -12.03 -4.11 -10.61
N GLU A 88 -12.67 -4.81 -9.69
CA GLU A 88 -12.34 -6.20 -9.43
C GLU A 88 -12.48 -7.06 -10.68
N GLY A 89 -11.50 -7.94 -10.90
CA GLY A 89 -11.50 -8.85 -12.04
C GLY A 89 -11.12 -8.23 -13.38
N ARG A 90 -10.64 -6.99 -13.39
CA ARG A 90 -10.22 -6.30 -14.61
C ARG A 90 -8.80 -5.79 -14.49
N ASP A 91 -8.17 -5.53 -15.63
CA ASP A 91 -6.89 -4.85 -15.66
C ASP A 91 -7.06 -3.44 -15.10
N GLY A 92 -6.30 -3.10 -14.07
CA GLY A 92 -6.44 -1.81 -13.40
C GLY A 92 -5.88 -0.67 -14.21
N PRO A 93 -6.59 0.48 -14.28
CA PRO A 93 -6.10 1.66 -15.00
C PRO A 93 -4.96 2.37 -14.28
N ILE A 94 -4.78 2.13 -12.99
CA ILE A 94 -3.71 2.74 -12.19
C ILE A 94 -2.75 1.64 -11.77
N LYS A 95 -1.45 1.87 -11.99
CA LYS A 95 -0.41 0.91 -11.59
C LYS A 95 0.71 1.65 -10.90
N GLY A 96 1.31 1.01 -9.92
CA GLY A 96 2.41 1.58 -9.18
C GLY A 96 3.37 0.54 -8.65
N THR A 97 4.51 1.02 -8.17
CA THR A 97 5.53 0.20 -7.52
C THR A 97 5.94 0.88 -6.23
N ASP A 98 5.92 0.13 -5.15
CA ASP A 98 6.24 0.63 -3.83
C ASP A 98 7.53 -0.01 -3.32
N PHE A 99 8.33 0.82 -2.64
CA PHE A 99 9.57 0.42 -1.99
C PHE A 99 9.39 0.64 -0.49
N ALA A 100 9.48 -0.44 0.27
CA ALA A 100 9.25 -0.42 1.70
C ALA A 100 10.53 -0.71 2.47
N THR A 101 10.71 -0.01 3.58
CA THR A 101 11.79 -0.28 4.54
C THR A 101 11.16 -0.80 5.82
N LEU A 102 11.70 -1.89 6.35
CA LEU A 102 11.21 -2.52 7.57
C LEU A 102 12.10 -2.20 8.76
N GLU A 103 11.48 -2.10 9.95
CA GLU A 103 12.16 -1.99 11.23
C GLU A 103 11.38 -2.84 12.23
N ASP A 104 12.05 -3.76 12.86
CA ASP A 104 11.43 -4.70 13.83
C ASP A 104 10.22 -5.44 13.24
N GLY A 105 10.32 -5.82 11.96
CA GLY A 105 9.28 -6.58 11.28
C GLY A 105 8.08 -5.76 10.82
N ARG A 106 8.11 -4.44 11.02
CA ARG A 106 7.03 -3.54 10.62
C ARG A 106 7.51 -2.55 9.58
N LEU A 107 6.57 -1.99 8.83
CA LEU A 107 6.88 -0.96 7.85
C LEU A 107 7.31 0.33 8.55
N LYS A 108 8.52 0.76 8.27
CA LYS A 108 9.06 2.04 8.74
C LYS A 108 8.78 3.14 7.73
N SER A 109 8.93 2.85 6.45
CA SER A 109 8.63 3.78 5.39
C SER A 109 8.21 3.05 4.13
N VAL A 110 7.32 3.68 3.38
CA VAL A 110 6.96 3.24 2.03
C VAL A 110 7.05 4.44 1.11
N VAL A 111 7.79 4.28 0.01
CA VAL A 111 7.88 5.28 -1.06
C VAL A 111 7.32 4.65 -2.32
N GLY A 112 6.33 5.29 -2.90
CA GLY A 112 5.63 4.77 -4.07
C GLY A 112 5.89 5.58 -5.33
N PHE A 113 5.85 4.88 -6.47
CA PHE A 113 5.89 5.47 -7.79
C PHE A 113 4.65 5.07 -8.55
N LEU A 114 4.15 5.97 -9.40
CA LEU A 114 3.04 5.66 -10.29
C LEU A 114 3.61 5.29 -11.65
N ASP A 115 3.40 4.05 -12.07
CA ASP A 115 3.90 3.53 -13.35
C ASP A 115 2.91 3.79 -14.48
N GLN A 116 1.62 3.86 -14.16
CA GLN A 116 0.56 4.11 -15.12
C GLN A 116 -0.59 4.84 -14.44
N VAL A 117 -1.11 5.87 -15.09
CA VAL A 117 -2.33 6.56 -14.68
C VAL A 117 -3.26 6.67 -15.87
N PRO A 118 -4.59 6.84 -15.65
CA PRO A 118 -5.53 7.00 -16.76
C PRO A 118 -5.23 8.26 -17.57
N ALA A 119 -5.52 8.21 -18.87
CA ALA A 119 -5.40 9.37 -19.73
C ALA A 119 -6.29 10.50 -19.21
N GLY A 120 -5.74 11.70 -19.11
CA GLY A 120 -6.48 12.86 -18.61
C GLY A 120 -6.53 12.97 -17.09
N ALA A 121 -5.84 12.09 -16.37
CA ALA A 121 -5.77 12.14 -14.91
C ALA A 121 -4.74 13.18 -14.44
#